data_5216a7120fccd2c735cf54735b4f7f41
#
_entry.id   5216a7120fccd2c735cf54735b4f7f41
#
_cell.length_a   1.000
_cell.length_b   1.000
_cell.length_c   1.000
_cell.angle_alpha   90.00
_cell.angle_beta   90.00
_cell.angle_gamma   90.00
#
_symmetry.space_group_name_H-M   'P 1'
#
loop_
_entity.id
_entity.type
_entity.pdbx_description
1 polymer ?
#
loop_
_entity_poly.entity_id
_entity_poly.type
_entity_poly.pdbx_seq_one_letter_code
_entity_poly.pdbx_strand_id
1 'polypeptide(L)'
;NIEGVCNLINNFKTVCCDVGKINERYFMNVAAGGMFSDVSFTVSKADKKRLGPLAYYLNGIANLPSQLNTNINLKIVLDDANILETEAKMFMVTNTNRVGGFENIIPYADIQDGMLDLIVIKKCSVTDLVALSKDYLLKKHANSPFISYVQAKKIEIYSQQKVVIDIDGEEGSPLPVTIEAISQAINILVP
;
A
#
# COMPACT_ATOMS: atom_id res chain seq x y z
N ASN A 1 27.18 -2.93 2.24
CA ASN A 1 28.38 -3.69 2.58
C ASN A 1 28.54 -4.83 1.59
N ILE A 2 29.61 -4.80 0.77
CA ILE A 2 29.86 -5.78 -0.31
C ILE A 2 30.07 -7.17 0.30
N GLU A 3 30.79 -7.29 1.39
CA GLU A 3 31.05 -8.56 2.08
C GLU A 3 29.74 -9.24 2.52
N GLY A 4 28.77 -8.48 3.05
CA GLY A 4 27.46 -9.00 3.40
C GLY A 4 26.69 -9.54 2.18
N VAL A 5 26.79 -8.88 1.03
CA VAL A 5 26.18 -9.36 -0.21
C VAL A 5 26.86 -10.65 -0.71
N CYS A 6 28.20 -10.73 -0.66
CA CYS A 6 28.93 -11.93 -1.02
C CYS A 6 28.56 -13.13 -0.09
N ASN A 7 28.44 -12.88 1.21
CA ASN A 7 28.03 -13.92 2.16
C ASN A 7 26.60 -14.40 1.90
N LEU A 8 25.67 -13.48 1.57
CA LEU A 8 24.30 -13.81 1.19
C LEU A 8 24.26 -14.74 -0.04
N ILE A 9 25.04 -14.40 -1.08
CA ILE A 9 25.12 -15.20 -2.30
C ILE A 9 25.76 -16.56 -2.02
N ASN A 10 26.83 -16.61 -1.22
CA ASN A 10 27.54 -17.85 -0.91
C ASN A 10 26.66 -18.81 -0.08
N ASN A 11 25.85 -18.31 0.83
CA ASN A 11 24.94 -19.13 1.64
C ASN A 11 23.73 -19.65 0.86
N PHE A 12 23.36 -18.97 -0.22
CA PHE A 12 22.29 -19.30 -1.16
C PHE A 12 20.97 -19.73 -0.51
N LYS A 13 20.64 -19.10 0.63
CA LYS A 13 19.36 -19.33 1.29
C LYS A 13 18.29 -18.50 0.59
N THR A 14 17.22 -19.13 0.13
CA THR A 14 16.12 -18.46 -0.55
C THR A 14 14.80 -18.64 0.17
N VAL A 15 13.93 -17.67 0.00
CA VAL A 15 12.52 -17.74 0.39
C VAL A 15 11.69 -17.52 -0.87
N CYS A 16 10.74 -18.42 -1.10
CA CYS A 16 9.79 -18.28 -2.19
C CYS A 16 8.68 -17.31 -1.77
N CYS A 17 8.44 -16.29 -2.58
CA CYS A 17 7.51 -15.23 -2.24
C CYS A 17 6.42 -15.07 -3.29
N ASP A 18 5.27 -14.64 -2.81
CA ASP A 18 4.16 -14.23 -3.64
C ASP A 18 4.45 -12.86 -4.29
N VAL A 19 3.73 -12.53 -5.35
CA VAL A 19 3.72 -11.19 -5.96
C VAL A 19 2.29 -10.78 -6.25
N GLY A 20 2.01 -9.50 -6.24
CA GLY A 20 0.75 -8.98 -6.74
C GLY A 20 0.81 -8.78 -8.25
N LYS A 21 -0.25 -9.18 -8.97
CA LYS A 21 -0.47 -8.84 -10.37
C LYS A 21 -1.63 -7.86 -10.45
N ILE A 22 -1.42 -6.71 -11.06
CA ILE A 22 -2.45 -5.69 -11.32
C ILE A 22 -2.62 -5.52 -12.83
N ASN A 23 -3.75 -5.95 -13.37
CA ASN A 23 -3.98 -6.07 -14.81
C ASN A 23 -2.80 -6.84 -15.45
N GLU A 24 -1.98 -6.17 -16.31
CA GLU A 24 -0.83 -6.77 -16.99
C GLU A 24 0.52 -6.47 -16.31
N ARG A 25 0.53 -5.78 -15.17
CA ARG A 25 1.76 -5.43 -14.43
C ARG A 25 1.87 -6.22 -13.14
N TYR A 26 3.09 -6.32 -12.61
CA TYR A 26 3.37 -6.96 -11.34
C TYR A 26 3.91 -5.94 -10.34
N PHE A 27 3.67 -6.19 -9.05
CA PHE A 27 4.27 -5.45 -7.95
C PHE A 27 4.73 -6.38 -6.85
N MET A 28 5.82 -5.98 -6.19
CA MET A 28 6.41 -6.72 -5.08
C MET A 28 5.86 -6.27 -3.73
N ASN A 29 5.50 -5.00 -3.66
CA ASN A 29 5.24 -4.35 -2.39
C ASN A 29 3.81 -3.81 -2.30
N VAL A 30 3.41 -2.87 -3.17
CA VAL A 30 2.14 -2.16 -3.02
C VAL A 30 1.55 -1.66 -4.34
N ALA A 31 0.22 -1.74 -4.44
CA ALA A 31 -0.59 -0.95 -5.38
C ALA A 31 -1.53 -0.06 -4.56
N ALA A 32 -1.49 1.26 -4.77
CA ALA A 32 -2.23 2.22 -3.97
C ALA A 32 -2.95 3.26 -4.83
N GLY A 33 -4.10 3.77 -4.34
CA GLY A 33 -4.85 4.82 -5.03
C GLY A 33 -5.58 5.75 -4.05
N GLY A 34 -5.83 6.97 -4.51
CA GLY A 34 -6.48 8.02 -3.73
C GLY A 34 -5.51 9.06 -3.19
N MET A 35 -5.74 9.57 -2.00
CA MET A 35 -4.90 10.60 -1.38
C MET A 35 -3.44 10.12 -1.33
N PHE A 36 -2.50 10.93 -1.83
CA PHE A 36 -1.05 10.66 -1.94
C PHE A 36 -0.58 9.80 -3.12
N SER A 37 -1.44 9.20 -3.93
CA SER A 37 -0.98 8.53 -5.13
C SER A 37 -0.24 9.50 -6.07
N ASP A 38 -0.78 10.73 -6.22
CA ASP A 38 -0.14 11.77 -7.05
C ASP A 38 1.15 12.36 -6.42
N VAL A 39 1.33 12.24 -5.10
CA VAL A 39 2.51 12.77 -4.39
C VAL A 39 3.73 11.89 -4.59
N SER A 40 3.54 10.59 -4.76
CA SER A 40 4.65 9.64 -4.99
C SER A 40 5.41 9.96 -6.26
N PHE A 41 4.73 10.51 -7.30
CA PHE A 41 5.35 10.84 -8.57
C PHE A 41 6.08 12.18 -8.60
N THR A 42 5.69 13.14 -7.73
CA THR A 42 6.16 14.53 -7.80
C THR A 42 7.38 14.80 -6.93
N VAL A 43 7.77 13.89 -6.04
CA VAL A 43 8.80 14.19 -5.05
C VAL A 43 10.15 13.55 -5.31
N SER A 44 11.18 14.40 -5.23
CA SER A 44 12.56 13.97 -5.43
C SER A 44 13.02 12.97 -4.35
N LYS A 45 13.80 11.95 -4.77
CA LYS A 45 14.42 10.96 -3.87
C LYS A 45 15.31 11.58 -2.78
N ALA A 46 15.75 12.84 -2.97
CA ALA A 46 16.63 13.55 -2.03
C ALA A 46 15.89 14.04 -0.77
N ASP A 47 14.62 14.46 -0.90
CA ASP A 47 13.84 14.99 0.22
C ASP A 47 13.32 13.89 1.15
N LYS A 48 13.07 12.70 0.60
CA LYS A 48 12.68 11.50 1.38
C LYS A 48 13.75 11.08 2.41
N LYS A 49 15.03 11.36 2.13
CA LYS A 49 16.17 10.96 2.97
C LYS A 49 16.39 11.86 4.19
N ARG A 50 15.88 13.11 4.14
CA ARG A 50 16.21 14.17 5.11
C ARG A 50 15.23 14.29 6.28
N LEU A 51 13.96 13.98 6.08
CA LEU A 51 12.88 14.24 7.03
C LEU A 51 12.26 12.98 7.66
N GLY A 52 12.66 11.80 7.21
CA GLY A 52 11.97 10.56 7.55
C GLY A 52 10.58 10.45 6.89
N PRO A 53 10.08 9.25 6.63
CA PRO A 53 8.87 9.04 5.85
C PRO A 53 7.65 9.77 6.43
N LEU A 54 7.42 9.68 7.73
CA LEU A 54 6.24 10.24 8.37
C LEU A 54 6.22 11.78 8.36
N ALA A 55 7.36 12.42 8.73
CA ALA A 55 7.47 13.88 8.73
C ALA A 55 7.34 14.45 7.31
N TYR A 56 7.82 13.71 6.32
CA TYR A 56 7.70 14.04 4.92
C TYR A 56 6.23 14.01 4.45
N TYR A 57 5.48 12.95 4.77
CA TYR A 57 4.05 12.85 4.43
C TYR A 57 3.22 13.90 5.17
N LEU A 58 3.51 14.17 6.45
CA LEU A 58 2.82 15.19 7.22
C LEU A 58 3.08 16.62 6.68
N ASN A 59 4.30 16.92 6.22
CA ASN A 59 4.59 18.18 5.55
C ASN A 59 3.93 18.29 4.16
N GLY A 60 3.87 17.18 3.42
CA GLY A 60 3.11 17.09 2.16
C GLY A 60 1.63 17.38 2.38
N ILE A 61 1.03 16.81 3.43
CA ILE A 61 -0.36 17.03 3.84
C ILE A 61 -0.63 18.51 4.15
N ALA A 62 0.23 19.14 4.93
CA ALA A 62 0.07 20.55 5.31
C ALA A 62 0.12 21.51 4.11
N ASN A 63 0.80 21.13 3.04
CA ASN A 63 0.98 21.96 1.85
C ASN A 63 -0.01 21.67 0.70
N LEU A 64 -0.89 20.65 0.84
CA LEU A 64 -1.87 20.25 -0.17
C LEU A 64 -3.31 20.13 0.39
N PRO A 65 -3.90 21.25 0.88
CA PRO A 65 -5.23 21.23 1.49
C PRO A 65 -6.33 20.68 0.58
N SER A 66 -6.18 20.81 -0.74
CA SER A 66 -7.15 20.31 -1.72
C SER A 66 -7.25 18.79 -1.73
N GLN A 67 -6.14 18.07 -1.56
CA GLN A 67 -6.12 16.60 -1.54
C GLN A 67 -6.70 16.02 -0.24
N LEU A 68 -6.57 16.76 0.88
CA LEU A 68 -7.13 16.35 2.17
C LEU A 68 -8.65 16.25 2.17
N ASN A 69 -9.31 17.06 1.34
CA ASN A 69 -10.77 17.08 1.22
C ASN A 69 -11.31 16.13 0.14
N THR A 70 -10.42 15.53 -0.67
CA THR A 70 -10.85 14.59 -1.70
C THR A 70 -11.21 13.25 -1.08
N ASN A 71 -12.38 12.74 -1.42
CA ASN A 71 -12.80 11.39 -1.13
C ASN A 71 -13.09 10.68 -2.44
N ILE A 72 -12.92 9.37 -2.44
CA ILE A 72 -13.22 8.49 -3.56
C ILE A 72 -14.31 7.51 -3.17
N ASN A 73 -15.29 7.32 -4.05
CA ASN A 73 -16.31 6.29 -3.89
C ASN A 73 -15.78 5.00 -4.49
N LEU A 74 -15.58 3.99 -3.67
CA LEU A 74 -15.05 2.72 -4.06
C LEU A 74 -16.12 1.63 -3.99
N LYS A 75 -16.18 0.81 -5.05
CA LYS A 75 -16.79 -0.51 -5.00
C LYS A 75 -15.68 -1.52 -5.18
N ILE A 76 -15.50 -2.38 -4.19
CA ILE A 76 -14.44 -3.39 -4.14
C ILE A 76 -15.09 -4.76 -4.09
N VAL A 77 -14.71 -5.65 -5.00
CA VAL A 77 -15.16 -7.04 -5.04
C VAL A 77 -13.99 -7.92 -4.63
N LEU A 78 -14.21 -8.77 -3.64
CA LEU A 78 -13.20 -9.65 -3.04
C LEU A 78 -13.57 -11.11 -3.35
N ASP A 79 -12.66 -11.84 -3.98
CA ASP A 79 -12.80 -13.26 -4.32
C ASP A 79 -14.13 -13.59 -5.03
N ASP A 80 -14.54 -12.70 -5.94
CA ASP A 80 -15.76 -12.79 -6.75
C ASP A 80 -17.10 -12.85 -5.97
N ALA A 81 -17.08 -12.71 -4.64
CA ALA A 81 -18.27 -12.92 -3.81
C ALA A 81 -18.58 -11.76 -2.85
N ASN A 82 -17.59 -11.22 -2.15
CA ASN A 82 -17.81 -10.22 -1.14
C ASN A 82 -17.66 -8.80 -1.72
N ILE A 83 -18.66 -7.96 -1.51
CA ILE A 83 -18.67 -6.58 -2.02
C ILE A 83 -18.54 -5.62 -0.84
N LEU A 84 -17.56 -4.73 -0.94
CA LEU A 84 -17.37 -3.59 -0.03
C LEU A 84 -17.60 -2.29 -0.80
N GLU A 85 -18.63 -1.54 -0.43
CA GLU A 85 -18.85 -0.19 -0.94
C GLU A 85 -18.54 0.83 0.16
N THR A 86 -17.69 1.79 -0.14
CA THR A 86 -17.24 2.76 0.87
C THR A 86 -16.76 4.06 0.24
N GLU A 87 -16.92 5.15 0.98
CA GLU A 87 -16.25 6.42 0.68
C GLU A 87 -14.90 6.44 1.43
N ALA A 88 -13.83 6.58 0.70
CA ALA A 88 -12.47 6.45 1.21
C ALA A 88 -11.59 7.66 0.91
N LYS A 89 -10.57 7.87 1.71
CA LYS A 89 -9.44 8.77 1.43
C LYS A 89 -8.44 8.13 0.49
N MET A 90 -8.13 6.86 0.77
CA MET A 90 -7.20 6.07 -0.02
C MET A 90 -7.38 4.58 0.24
N PHE A 91 -6.83 3.78 -0.64
CA PHE A 91 -6.67 2.35 -0.44
C PHE A 91 -5.25 1.91 -0.81
N MET A 92 -4.83 0.81 -0.24
CA MET A 92 -3.58 0.12 -0.56
C MET A 92 -3.85 -1.38 -0.61
N VAL A 93 -3.33 -2.04 -1.64
CA VAL A 93 -3.25 -3.49 -1.74
C VAL A 93 -1.78 -3.84 -1.63
N THR A 94 -1.40 -4.59 -0.62
CA THR A 94 0.01 -4.88 -0.34
C THR A 94 0.27 -6.37 -0.23
N ASN A 95 1.51 -6.76 -0.54
CA ASN A 95 2.04 -8.11 -0.35
C ASN A 95 3.00 -8.15 0.86
N THR A 96 3.37 -7.00 1.41
CA THR A 96 4.35 -6.88 2.48
C THR A 96 3.86 -5.98 3.61
N ASN A 97 4.46 -6.11 4.78
CA ASN A 97 4.16 -5.25 5.93
C ASN A 97 4.87 -3.88 5.90
N ARG A 98 5.65 -3.59 4.83
CA ARG A 98 6.41 -2.34 4.69
C ARG A 98 6.00 -1.62 3.40
N VAL A 99 5.51 -0.42 3.52
CA VAL A 99 5.04 0.40 2.39
C VAL A 99 5.58 1.82 2.51
N GLY A 100 6.21 2.33 1.46
CA GLY A 100 6.63 3.73 1.36
C GLY A 100 7.60 4.19 2.45
N GLY A 101 8.34 3.27 3.08
CA GLY A 101 9.22 3.53 4.23
C GLY A 101 8.53 3.43 5.59
N PHE A 102 7.24 3.09 5.63
CA PHE A 102 6.53 2.73 6.85
C PHE A 102 6.69 1.25 7.13
N GLU A 103 7.04 0.90 8.37
CA GLU A 103 7.13 -0.49 8.83
C GLU A 103 5.87 -0.90 9.58
N ASN A 104 5.47 -2.16 9.43
CA ASN A 104 4.32 -2.72 10.13
C ASN A 104 3.00 -1.95 9.87
N ILE A 105 2.82 -1.47 8.66
CA ILE A 105 1.56 -0.83 8.26
C ILE A 105 0.42 -1.84 8.32
N ILE A 106 0.74 -3.10 7.96
CA ILE A 106 -0.08 -4.29 8.16
C ILE A 106 0.74 -5.31 8.96
N PRO A 107 0.51 -5.44 10.26
CA PRO A 107 1.30 -6.33 11.11
C PRO A 107 1.21 -7.80 10.74
N TYR A 108 0.18 -8.19 10.00
CA TYR A 108 -0.16 -9.58 9.68
C TYR A 108 0.17 -9.99 8.24
N ALA A 109 0.67 -9.07 7.41
CA ALA A 109 1.02 -9.39 6.02
C ALA A 109 2.13 -10.45 5.97
N ASP A 110 1.88 -11.52 5.19
CA ASP A 110 2.79 -12.62 4.96
C ASP A 110 3.01 -12.80 3.46
N ILE A 111 4.26 -12.74 3.02
CA ILE A 111 4.66 -12.84 1.62
C ILE A 111 4.56 -14.27 1.06
N GLN A 112 4.04 -15.23 1.81
CA GLN A 112 4.01 -16.66 1.46
C GLN A 112 2.63 -17.30 1.64
N ASP A 113 1.61 -16.55 2.05
CA ASP A 113 0.27 -17.09 2.36
C ASP A 113 -0.66 -17.18 1.13
N GLY A 114 -0.20 -16.70 -0.02
CA GLY A 114 -0.97 -16.68 -1.27
C GLY A 114 -2.11 -15.67 -1.28
N MET A 115 -2.06 -14.67 -0.40
CA MET A 115 -3.07 -13.63 -0.24
C MET A 115 -2.45 -12.24 -0.46
N LEU A 116 -3.30 -11.25 -0.68
CA LEU A 116 -2.95 -9.84 -0.66
C LEU A 116 -3.74 -9.14 0.43
N ASP A 117 -3.13 -8.14 1.03
CA ASP A 117 -3.70 -7.37 2.12
C ASP A 117 -4.28 -6.05 1.60
N LEU A 118 -5.59 -5.89 1.68
CA LEU A 118 -6.27 -4.65 1.36
C LEU A 118 -6.47 -3.82 2.62
N ILE A 119 -5.97 -2.59 2.62
CA ILE A 119 -6.30 -1.54 3.58
C ILE A 119 -7.08 -0.45 2.88
N VAL A 120 -8.18 -0.03 3.49
CA VAL A 120 -8.94 1.14 3.08
C VAL A 120 -8.98 2.13 4.24
N ILE A 121 -8.44 3.34 4.03
CA ILE A 121 -8.65 4.46 4.92
C ILE A 121 -9.95 5.12 4.49
N LYS A 122 -11.00 4.92 5.30
CA LYS A 122 -12.34 5.45 5.06
C LYS A 122 -12.33 6.99 5.10
N LYS A 123 -13.40 7.57 4.59
CA LYS A 123 -13.66 9.00 4.77
C LYS A 123 -13.58 9.39 6.24
N CYS A 124 -12.76 10.38 6.52
CA CYS A 124 -12.54 10.93 7.85
C CYS A 124 -12.08 12.40 7.74
N SER A 125 -12.11 13.11 8.86
CA SER A 125 -11.62 14.49 8.93
C SER A 125 -10.09 14.54 8.96
N VAL A 126 -9.53 15.73 8.77
CA VAL A 126 -8.07 15.96 8.90
C VAL A 126 -7.60 15.66 10.33
N THR A 127 -8.42 15.99 11.33
CA THR A 127 -8.11 15.69 12.74
C THR A 127 -8.05 14.19 13.01
N ASP A 128 -8.93 13.40 12.34
CA ASP A 128 -8.91 11.93 12.44
C ASP A 128 -7.67 11.34 11.76
N LEU A 129 -7.23 11.90 10.62
CA LEU A 129 -5.98 11.49 9.97
C LEU A 129 -4.76 11.73 10.86
N VAL A 130 -4.73 12.87 11.57
CA VAL A 130 -3.67 13.16 12.55
C VAL A 130 -3.72 12.17 13.72
N ALA A 131 -4.92 11.85 14.22
CA ALA A 131 -5.10 10.84 15.26
C ALA A 131 -4.64 9.45 14.78
N LEU A 132 -5.04 9.06 13.57
CA LEU A 132 -4.62 7.80 12.95
C LEU A 132 -3.10 7.70 12.80
N SER A 133 -2.43 8.81 12.46
CA SER A 133 -0.96 8.86 12.38
C SER A 133 -0.30 8.63 13.76
N LYS A 134 -0.89 9.15 14.83
CA LYS A 134 -0.43 8.88 16.21
C LYS A 134 -0.68 7.42 16.59
N ASP A 135 -1.84 6.86 16.24
CA ASP A 135 -2.18 5.47 16.49
C ASP A 135 -1.23 4.53 15.74
N TYR A 136 -0.80 4.89 14.53
CA TYR A 136 0.25 4.18 13.80
C TYR A 136 1.56 4.13 14.59
N LEU A 137 2.03 5.28 15.10
CA LEU A 137 3.26 5.35 15.91
C LEU A 137 3.16 4.51 17.19
N LEU A 138 1.97 4.40 17.75
CA LEU A 138 1.67 3.57 18.94
C LEU A 138 1.34 2.11 18.59
N LYS A 139 1.39 1.72 17.32
CA LYS A 139 1.04 0.38 16.80
C LYS A 139 -0.42 -0.03 17.13
N LYS A 140 -1.34 0.93 17.20
CA LYS A 140 -2.76 0.75 17.51
C LYS A 140 -3.69 1.00 16.32
N HIS A 141 -3.15 1.44 15.19
CA HIS A 141 -3.90 1.87 14.00
C HIS A 141 -4.79 0.78 13.40
N ALA A 142 -4.41 -0.50 13.51
CA ALA A 142 -5.19 -1.61 13.00
C ALA A 142 -6.60 -1.72 13.62
N ASN A 143 -6.80 -1.16 14.81
CA ASN A 143 -8.09 -1.14 15.51
C ASN A 143 -8.88 0.17 15.29
N SER A 144 -8.42 1.06 14.41
CA SER A 144 -9.09 2.33 14.13
C SER A 144 -10.41 2.10 13.38
N PRO A 145 -11.50 2.79 13.75
CA PRO A 145 -12.77 2.71 13.03
C PRO A 145 -12.67 3.26 11.59
N PHE A 146 -11.63 4.04 11.30
CA PHE A 146 -11.37 4.61 9.99
C PHE A 146 -10.58 3.67 9.07
N ILE A 147 -10.14 2.52 9.56
CA ILE A 147 -9.46 1.50 8.76
C ILE A 147 -10.40 0.32 8.52
N SER A 148 -10.51 -0.13 7.27
CA SER A 148 -10.97 -1.46 6.91
C SER A 148 -9.78 -2.26 6.43
N TYR A 149 -9.65 -3.48 6.93
CA TYR A 149 -8.61 -4.43 6.56
C TYR A 149 -9.25 -5.75 6.14
N VAL A 150 -8.82 -6.28 5.01
CA VAL A 150 -9.29 -7.57 4.48
C VAL A 150 -8.16 -8.23 3.70
N GLN A 151 -8.03 -9.55 3.78
CA GLN A 151 -7.20 -10.37 2.91
C GLN A 151 -8.04 -11.00 1.81
N ALA A 152 -7.50 -11.08 0.59
CA ALA A 152 -8.14 -11.74 -0.54
C ALA A 152 -7.10 -12.20 -1.57
N LYS A 153 -7.46 -13.21 -2.38
CA LYS A 153 -6.64 -13.65 -3.52
C LYS A 153 -6.87 -12.80 -4.75
N LYS A 154 -8.11 -12.34 -4.91
CA LYS A 154 -8.52 -11.50 -6.02
C LYS A 154 -9.28 -10.28 -5.52
N ILE A 155 -8.88 -9.10 -5.98
CA ILE A 155 -9.44 -7.82 -5.58
C ILE A 155 -9.75 -7.02 -6.84
N GLU A 156 -11.01 -6.72 -7.09
CA GLU A 156 -11.42 -5.83 -8.16
C GLU A 156 -11.86 -4.50 -7.57
N ILE A 157 -11.32 -3.39 -8.09
CA ILE A 157 -11.59 -2.06 -7.55
C ILE A 157 -12.16 -1.17 -8.64
N TYR A 158 -13.31 -0.58 -8.34
CA TYR A 158 -14.06 0.30 -9.22
C TYR A 158 -14.28 1.66 -8.56
N SER A 159 -14.27 2.71 -9.37
CA SER A 159 -14.70 4.06 -8.98
C SER A 159 -15.27 4.80 -10.19
N GLN A 160 -16.20 5.70 -9.95
CA GLN A 160 -16.66 6.65 -10.98
C GLN A 160 -15.69 7.82 -11.16
N GLN A 161 -14.87 8.09 -10.15
CA GLN A 161 -13.83 9.11 -10.21
C GLN A 161 -12.58 8.54 -10.89
N LYS A 162 -11.86 9.40 -11.60
CA LYS A 162 -10.55 9.03 -12.15
C LYS A 162 -9.54 8.96 -11.00
N VAL A 163 -9.11 7.76 -10.68
CA VAL A 163 -8.07 7.49 -9.66
C VAL A 163 -6.94 6.77 -10.35
N VAL A 164 -5.78 7.38 -10.40
CA VAL A 164 -4.55 6.75 -10.93
C VAL A 164 -3.92 5.93 -9.82
N ILE A 165 -3.42 4.74 -10.16
CA ILE A 165 -2.80 3.82 -9.21
C ILE A 165 -1.30 4.05 -9.18
N ASP A 166 -0.73 4.09 -7.97
CA ASP A 166 0.70 3.94 -7.72
C ASP A 166 1.03 2.44 -7.63
N ILE A 167 2.01 1.98 -8.39
CA ILE A 167 2.48 0.60 -8.38
C ILE A 167 3.95 0.60 -8.02
N ASP A 168 4.30 0.22 -6.79
CA ASP A 168 5.67 0.23 -6.25
C ASP A 168 6.41 1.58 -6.42
N GLY A 169 5.67 2.70 -6.43
CA GLY A 169 6.20 4.06 -6.59
C GLY A 169 6.24 4.55 -8.03
N GLU A 170 5.67 3.83 -8.97
CA GLU A 170 5.52 4.21 -10.38
C GLU A 170 4.04 4.43 -10.75
N GLU A 171 3.80 5.29 -11.73
CA GLU A 171 2.45 5.53 -12.23
C GLU A 171 1.90 4.30 -12.97
N GLY A 172 0.72 3.86 -12.55
CA GLY A 172 -0.03 2.76 -13.13
C GLY A 172 -1.25 3.20 -13.92
N SER A 173 -2.11 2.23 -14.24
CA SER A 173 -3.40 2.49 -14.91
C SER A 173 -4.39 3.14 -13.94
N PRO A 174 -5.35 3.93 -14.45
CA PRO A 174 -6.47 4.37 -13.62
C PRO A 174 -7.43 3.21 -13.32
N LEU A 175 -8.28 3.39 -12.29
CA LEU A 175 -9.42 2.50 -12.04
C LEU A 175 -10.35 2.41 -13.28
N PRO A 176 -11.00 1.27 -13.54
CA PRO A 176 -11.00 0.06 -12.71
C PRO A 176 -9.75 -0.81 -12.90
N VAL A 177 -9.42 -1.59 -11.86
CA VAL A 177 -8.32 -2.56 -11.89
C VAL A 177 -8.72 -3.89 -11.28
N THR A 178 -8.08 -4.96 -11.75
CA THR A 178 -8.13 -6.29 -11.14
C THR A 178 -6.74 -6.61 -10.59
N ILE A 179 -6.68 -7.03 -9.34
CA ILE A 179 -5.45 -7.35 -8.62
C ILE A 179 -5.55 -8.79 -8.13
N GLU A 180 -4.51 -9.58 -8.37
CA GLU A 180 -4.48 -11.00 -8.03
C GLU A 180 -3.17 -11.34 -7.30
N ALA A 181 -3.26 -12.22 -6.30
CA ALA A 181 -2.10 -12.84 -5.68
C ALA A 181 -1.56 -13.95 -6.58
N ILE A 182 -0.30 -13.87 -6.96
CA ILE A 182 0.41 -14.93 -7.67
C ILE A 182 1.32 -15.61 -6.66
N SER A 183 0.88 -16.77 -6.19
CA SER A 183 1.60 -17.50 -5.13
C SER A 183 2.92 -18.04 -5.63
N GLN A 184 3.94 -17.99 -4.77
CA GLN A 184 5.26 -18.59 -4.98
C GLN A 184 5.91 -18.20 -6.32
N ALA A 185 5.74 -16.95 -6.71
CA ALA A 185 6.12 -16.44 -8.03
C ALA A 185 7.62 -16.20 -8.19
N ILE A 186 8.32 -15.87 -7.10
CA ILE A 186 9.75 -15.55 -7.14
C ILE A 186 10.50 -16.08 -5.92
N ASN A 187 11.80 -16.32 -6.10
CA ASN A 187 12.70 -16.63 -5.01
C ASN A 187 13.57 -15.42 -4.69
N ILE A 188 13.62 -15.00 -3.44
CA ILE A 188 14.50 -13.95 -2.95
C ILE A 188 15.57 -14.53 -2.04
N LEU A 189 16.80 -14.01 -2.16
CA LEU A 189 17.88 -14.35 -1.26
C LEU A 189 17.66 -13.70 0.11
N VAL A 190 17.80 -14.47 1.17
CA VAL A 190 17.65 -14.01 2.55
C VAL A 190 18.91 -14.33 3.37
N PRO A 191 19.20 -13.53 4.40
CA PRO A 191 20.33 -13.75 5.33
C PRO A 191 20.27 -15.07 6.07
#